data_079a629b929b0b8bf3eea228bbafc320
#
_entry.id   079a629b929b0b8bf3eea228bbafc320
#
_cell.length_a   1.000
_cell.length_b   1.000
_cell.length_c   1.000
_cell.angle_alpha   90.00
_cell.angle_beta   90.00
_cell.angle_gamma   90.00
#
_symmetry.space_group_name_H-M   'P 1'
#
loop_
_entity.id
_entity.type
_entity.pdbx_description
1 polymer ?
#
loop_
_entity_poly.entity_id
_entity_poly.type
_entity_poly.pdbx_seq_one_letter_code
_entity_poly.pdbx_strand_id
1 'polypeptide(L)'
;MPVKLLIAYNVKPAREEAYYHFMMGEFLPVAQNLGLMMADGWRTAWGDYQQRLIGLVAESQQELEHILSSERWRKIEDELTSYVSNYQRQAVPYRSGFQFFKPA
;
A
#
# COMPACT_ATOMS: atom_id res chain seq x y z
N MET A 1 -17.85 -8.94 -3.61
CA MET A 1 -17.56 -7.65 -4.23
C MET A 1 -16.13 -7.22 -3.93
N PRO A 2 -15.37 -6.87 -4.96
CA PRO A 2 -14.00 -6.44 -4.75
C PRO A 2 -13.90 -5.19 -3.89
N VAL A 3 -12.84 -5.13 -3.10
CA VAL A 3 -12.50 -3.96 -2.29
C VAL A 3 -11.07 -3.54 -2.59
N LYS A 4 -10.79 -2.26 -2.40
CA LYS A 4 -9.46 -1.71 -2.63
C LYS A 4 -8.88 -1.22 -1.31
N LEU A 5 -7.67 -1.67 -1.02
CA LEU A 5 -6.90 -1.14 0.09
C LEU A 5 -6.04 0.01 -0.43
N LEU A 6 -6.33 1.22 0.03
CA LEU A 6 -5.53 2.38 -0.30
C LEU A 6 -4.46 2.55 0.77
N ILE A 7 -3.22 2.72 0.32
CA ILE A 7 -2.08 2.94 1.21
C ILE A 7 -1.39 4.21 0.76
N ALA A 8 -1.21 5.16 1.69
CA ALA A 8 -0.53 6.41 1.40
C ALA A 8 0.56 6.67 2.44
N TYR A 9 1.64 7.25 1.99
CA TYR A 9 2.79 7.55 2.85
C TYR A 9 3.76 8.48 2.14
N ASN A 10 4.72 9.01 2.91
CA ASN A 10 5.84 9.76 2.38
C ASN A 10 7.09 8.90 2.49
N VAL A 11 7.88 8.84 1.43
CA VAL A 11 9.15 8.12 1.46
C VAL A 11 10.20 9.00 2.15
N LYS A 12 10.93 8.43 3.11
CA LYS A 12 12.02 9.14 3.78
C LYS A 12 13.14 9.40 2.77
N PRO A 13 13.60 10.67 2.61
CA PRO A 13 14.60 10.99 1.58
C PRO A 13 15.87 10.15 1.68
N ALA A 14 16.36 9.89 2.88
CA ALA A 14 17.55 9.09 3.08
C ALA A 14 17.36 7.60 2.79
N ARG A 15 16.12 7.14 2.61
CA ARG A 15 15.79 5.73 2.43
C ARG A 15 15.20 5.44 1.05
N GLU A 16 15.23 6.39 0.13
CA GLU A 16 14.51 6.28 -1.14
C GLU A 16 14.97 5.07 -1.96
N GLU A 17 16.27 4.86 -2.10
CA GLU A 17 16.79 3.74 -2.88
C GLU A 17 16.47 2.39 -2.21
N ALA A 18 16.67 2.30 -0.90
CA ALA A 18 16.34 1.09 -0.15
C ALA A 18 14.84 0.80 -0.19
N TYR A 19 14.02 1.84 -0.11
CA TYR A 19 12.57 1.73 -0.24
C TYR A 19 12.19 1.11 -1.60
N TYR A 20 12.76 1.61 -2.68
CA TYR A 20 12.45 1.11 -4.01
C TYR A 20 12.78 -0.37 -4.15
N HIS A 21 13.96 -0.77 -3.70
CA HIS A 21 14.37 -2.17 -3.74
C HIS A 21 13.46 -3.05 -2.89
N PHE A 22 13.07 -2.56 -1.71
CA PHE A 22 12.14 -3.28 -0.85
C PHE A 22 10.77 -3.45 -1.51
N MET A 23 10.22 -2.38 -2.10
CA MET A 23 8.89 -2.44 -2.73
C MET A 23 8.86 -3.43 -3.89
N MET A 24 9.85 -3.34 -4.78
CA MET A 24 9.87 -4.18 -5.99
C MET A 24 10.28 -5.62 -5.69
N GLY A 25 11.18 -5.81 -4.73
CA GLY A 25 11.73 -7.13 -4.43
C GLY A 25 11.00 -7.91 -3.35
N GLU A 26 10.28 -7.23 -2.47
CA GLU A 26 9.66 -7.89 -1.32
C GLU A 26 8.19 -7.55 -1.14
N PHE A 27 7.85 -6.27 -1.03
CA PHE A 27 6.48 -5.86 -0.67
C PHE A 27 5.45 -6.30 -1.71
N LEU A 28 5.63 -5.89 -2.96
CA LEU A 28 4.68 -6.21 -4.02
C LEU A 28 4.58 -7.72 -4.28
N PRO A 29 5.69 -8.48 -4.34
CA PRO A 29 5.59 -9.93 -4.48
C PRO A 29 4.84 -10.61 -3.31
N VAL A 30 5.07 -10.19 -2.08
CA VAL A 30 4.36 -10.75 -0.93
C VAL A 30 2.88 -10.40 -0.99
N ALA A 31 2.54 -9.14 -1.27
CA ALA A 31 1.15 -8.71 -1.40
C ALA A 31 0.43 -9.53 -2.48
N GLN A 32 1.06 -9.72 -3.64
CA GLN A 32 0.51 -10.51 -4.72
C GLN A 32 0.31 -11.98 -4.31
N ASN A 33 1.27 -12.55 -3.62
CA ASN A 33 1.18 -13.91 -3.10
C ASN A 33 0.04 -14.09 -2.11
N LEU A 34 -0.27 -13.05 -1.35
CA LEU A 34 -1.37 -13.08 -0.39
C LEU A 34 -2.74 -12.90 -1.04
N GLY A 35 -2.79 -12.55 -2.32
CA GLY A 35 -4.03 -12.37 -3.05
C GLY A 35 -4.41 -10.93 -3.34
N LEU A 36 -3.49 -9.98 -3.13
CA LEU A 36 -3.73 -8.58 -3.46
C LEU A 36 -3.16 -8.25 -4.83
N MET A 37 -3.97 -7.59 -5.65
CA MET A 37 -3.54 -7.14 -6.98
C MET A 37 -3.31 -5.64 -6.96
N MET A 38 -2.14 -5.21 -7.41
CA MET A 38 -1.88 -3.78 -7.56
C MET A 38 -2.72 -3.22 -8.71
N ALA A 39 -3.60 -2.28 -8.38
CA ALA A 39 -4.47 -1.63 -9.36
C ALA A 39 -3.99 -0.23 -9.71
N ASP A 40 -3.48 0.50 -8.73
CA ASP A 40 -3.06 1.89 -8.91
C ASP A 40 -1.76 2.14 -8.19
N GLY A 41 -0.96 3.04 -8.78
CA GLY A 41 0.19 3.60 -8.12
C GLY A 41 0.28 5.07 -8.49
N TRP A 42 0.42 5.93 -7.51
CA TRP A 42 0.54 7.36 -7.71
C TRP A 42 1.73 7.89 -6.94
N ARG A 43 2.45 8.78 -7.59
CA ARG A 43 3.59 9.46 -7.00
C ARG A 43 3.42 10.96 -7.17
N THR A 44 3.49 11.69 -6.05
CA THR A 44 3.54 13.15 -6.05
C THR A 44 4.80 13.59 -5.33
N ALA A 45 5.58 14.44 -5.97
CA ALA A 45 6.73 15.08 -5.34
C ALA A 45 6.33 16.50 -4.94
N TRP A 46 6.59 16.85 -3.68
CA TRP A 46 6.31 18.19 -3.17
C TRP A 46 7.49 18.61 -2.29
N GLY A 47 8.29 19.56 -2.81
CA GLY A 47 9.51 19.95 -2.12
C GLY A 47 10.41 18.74 -1.90
N ASP A 48 10.79 18.50 -0.65
CA ASP A 48 11.61 17.35 -0.26
C ASP A 48 10.77 16.10 0.04
N TYR A 49 9.43 16.19 -0.08
CA TYR A 49 8.55 15.08 0.24
C TYR A 49 8.12 14.34 -1.01
N GLN A 50 8.17 13.02 -0.96
CA GLN A 50 7.65 12.16 -2.00
C GLN A 50 6.47 11.39 -1.42
N GLN A 51 5.27 11.78 -1.84
CA GLN A 51 4.06 11.07 -1.43
C GLN A 51 3.74 9.97 -2.43
N ARG A 52 3.40 8.81 -1.88
CA ARG A 52 2.95 7.66 -2.67
C ARG A 52 1.53 7.30 -2.28
N LEU A 53 0.75 6.91 -3.26
CA LEU A 53 -0.57 6.33 -3.06
C LEU A 53 -0.62 5.03 -3.86
N ILE A 54 -0.94 3.93 -3.20
CA ILE A 54 -1.00 2.60 -3.81
C ILE A 54 -2.38 2.03 -3.56
N GLY A 55 -3.00 1.47 -4.60
CA GLY A 55 -4.25 0.74 -4.49
C GLY A 55 -4.04 -0.73 -4.73
N LEU A 56 -4.40 -1.55 -3.75
CA LEU A 56 -4.31 -3.01 -3.81
C LEU A 56 -5.72 -3.59 -3.73
N VAL A 57 -6.09 -4.44 -4.68
CA VAL A 57 -7.44 -4.99 -4.78
C VAL A 57 -7.49 -6.40 -4.21
N ALA A 58 -8.46 -6.64 -3.32
CA ALA A 58 -8.82 -7.96 -2.83
C ALA A 58 -10.19 -8.35 -3.39
N GLU A 59 -10.48 -9.64 -3.48
CA GLU A 59 -11.72 -10.14 -4.05
C GLU A 59 -12.95 -9.77 -3.23
N SER A 60 -12.79 -9.60 -1.91
CA SER A 60 -13.89 -9.29 -1.01
C SER A 60 -13.34 -8.65 0.27
N GLN A 61 -14.25 -8.04 1.03
CA GLN A 61 -13.91 -7.50 2.35
C GLN A 61 -13.41 -8.60 3.28
N GLN A 62 -14.06 -9.76 3.24
CA GLN A 62 -13.67 -10.89 4.08
C GLN A 62 -12.24 -11.36 3.75
N GLU A 63 -11.93 -11.46 2.47
CA GLU A 63 -10.59 -11.84 2.03
C GLU A 63 -9.56 -10.81 2.47
N LEU A 64 -9.87 -9.53 2.33
CA LEU A 64 -8.97 -8.46 2.78
C LEU A 64 -8.70 -8.55 4.27
N GLU A 65 -9.73 -8.74 5.09
CA GLU A 65 -9.57 -8.88 6.54
C GLU A 65 -8.68 -10.06 6.89
N HIS A 66 -8.86 -11.16 6.19
CA HIS A 66 -8.03 -12.35 6.37
C HIS A 66 -6.56 -12.06 6.06
N ILE A 67 -6.29 -11.38 4.94
CA ILE A 67 -4.93 -11.02 4.55
C ILE A 67 -4.30 -10.09 5.59
N LEU A 68 -5.02 -9.04 5.99
CA LEU A 68 -4.50 -8.04 6.92
C LEU A 68 -4.25 -8.61 8.32
N SER A 69 -4.90 -9.69 8.69
CA SER A 69 -4.66 -10.36 9.96
C SER A 69 -3.54 -11.39 9.91
N SER A 70 -3.03 -11.70 8.72
CA SER A 70 -1.97 -12.69 8.57
C SER A 70 -0.63 -12.16 9.09
N GLU A 71 0.20 -13.09 9.58
CA GLU A 71 1.53 -12.73 10.07
C GLU A 71 2.43 -12.23 8.94
N ARG A 72 2.30 -12.80 7.74
CA ARG A 72 3.10 -12.37 6.59
C ARG A 72 2.82 -10.92 6.23
N TRP A 73 1.54 -10.51 6.23
CA TRP A 73 1.19 -9.12 5.97
C TRP A 73 1.74 -8.19 7.04
N ARG A 74 1.55 -8.57 8.31
CA ARG A 74 2.03 -7.74 9.43
C ARG A 74 3.53 -7.50 9.36
N LYS A 75 4.28 -8.52 9.03
CA LYS A 75 5.73 -8.41 8.89
C LYS A 75 6.13 -7.48 7.77
N ILE A 76 5.51 -7.64 6.60
CA ILE A 76 5.88 -6.82 5.44
C ILE A 76 5.40 -5.38 5.61
N GLU A 77 4.24 -5.18 6.23
CA GLU A 77 3.74 -3.84 6.53
C GLU A 77 4.64 -3.13 7.54
N ASP A 78 5.07 -3.83 8.58
CA ASP A 78 5.96 -3.29 9.59
C ASP A 78 7.30 -2.88 8.97
N GLU A 79 7.82 -3.68 8.06
CA GLU A 79 9.06 -3.33 7.36
C GLU A 79 8.87 -2.10 6.48
N LEU A 80 7.74 -1.99 5.79
CA LEU A 80 7.43 -0.81 4.97
C LEU A 80 7.49 0.45 5.82
N THR A 81 6.92 0.43 7.02
CA THR A 81 6.89 1.61 7.89
C THR A 81 8.29 2.08 8.31
N SER A 82 9.31 1.24 8.19
CA SER A 82 10.68 1.66 8.48
C SER A 82 11.29 2.57 7.41
N TYR A 83 10.73 2.55 6.20
CA TYR A 83 11.21 3.37 5.07
C TYR A 83 10.43 4.65 4.88
N VAL A 84 9.27 4.78 5.53
CA VAL A 84 8.30 5.82 5.21
C VAL A 84 7.83 6.55 6.46
N SER A 85 7.14 7.69 6.24
CA SER A 85 6.48 8.44 7.30
C SER A 85 5.04 8.73 6.90
N ASN A 86 4.22 9.10 7.87
CA ASN A 86 2.79 9.41 7.65
C ASN A 86 2.04 8.28 6.97
N TYR A 87 2.30 7.06 7.39
CA TYR A 87 1.65 5.88 6.82
C TYR A 87 0.17 5.86 7.18
N GLN A 88 -0.67 5.69 6.16
CA GLN A 88 -2.13 5.58 6.31
C GLN A 88 -2.63 4.49 5.38
N ARG A 89 -3.70 3.81 5.81
CA ARG A 89 -4.38 2.87 4.93
C ARG A 89 -5.89 2.92 5.18
N GLN A 90 -6.66 2.68 4.12
CA GLN A 90 -8.12 2.66 4.19
C GLN A 90 -8.66 1.68 3.16
N ALA A 91 -9.63 0.86 3.57
CA ALA A 91 -10.35 -0.01 2.65
C ALA A 91 -11.56 0.73 2.10
N VAL A 92 -11.73 0.68 0.79
CA VAL A 92 -12.87 1.30 0.10
C VAL A 92 -13.45 0.31 -0.90
N PRO A 93 -14.73 0.44 -1.28
CA PRO A 93 -15.28 -0.37 -2.38
C PRO A 93 -14.47 -0.13 -3.65
N TYR A 94 -14.22 -1.19 -4.41
CA TYR A 94 -13.45 -1.06 -5.65
C TYR A 94 -14.24 -0.27 -6.68
N ARG A 95 -13.54 0.68 -7.31
CA ARG A 95 -14.03 1.40 -8.48
C ARG A 95 -12.88 1.55 -9.46
N SER A 96 -13.17 1.49 -10.75
CA SER A 96 -12.17 1.78 -11.77
C SER A 96 -11.78 3.27 -11.71
N GLY A 97 -10.52 3.57 -12.06
CA GLY A 97 -9.99 4.91 -11.98
C GLY A 97 -9.40 5.24 -10.61
N PHE A 98 -9.02 6.49 -10.41
CA PHE A 98 -8.37 6.91 -9.17
C PHE A 98 -9.35 6.97 -8.01
N GLN A 99 -8.92 6.46 -6.89
CA GLN A 99 -9.64 6.55 -5.64
C GLN A 99 -8.70 7.13 -4.58
N PHE A 100 -9.23 8.03 -3.77
CA PHE A 100 -8.48 8.69 -2.70
C PHE A 100 -9.10 8.35 -1.36
N PHE A 101 -8.36 8.63 -0.29
CA PHE A 101 -8.87 8.45 1.06
C PHE A 101 -10.14 9.26 1.24
N LYS A 102 -11.14 8.62 1.85
CA LYS A 102 -12.38 9.31 2.19
C LYS A 102 -12.14 10.22 3.40
N PRO A 103 -12.76 11.39 3.43
CA PRO A 103 -12.69 12.24 4.62
C PRO A 103 -13.27 11.52 5.83
N ALA A 104 -12.73 11.82 6.98
CA ALA A 104 -13.19 11.22 8.23
C ALA A 104 -14.62 11.68 8.57
#